data_9da5e3e5f7fa15a7e7b46ac77bd53bb7
#
_entry.id   9da5e3e5f7fa15a7e7b46ac77bd53bb7
#
_cell.length_a   1.000
_cell.length_b   1.000
_cell.length_c   1.000
_cell.angle_alpha   90.00
_cell.angle_beta   90.00
_cell.angle_gamma   90.00
#
_symmetry.space_group_name_H-M   'P 1'
#
loop_
_entity.id
_entity.type
_entity.pdbx_description
1 polymer ?
#
loop_
_entity_poly.entity_id
_entity_poly.type
_entity_poly.pdbx_seq_one_letter_code
_entity_poly.pdbx_strand_id
1 'polypeptide(L)'
;YRRMTKHGLLIIGHGSRLEYGKELINETAKMIAEKTDEYTIITCSMEFNEPNVEEGLAEMRKKDIDYLVAIPMFLAKGIHVLHDIPEILGLSEGEFRGEFTLADGRKIPLVYANPLGSDPLLANLMLKNAETAVAQHL
;
A
#
# COMPACT_ATOMS: atom_id res chain seq x y z
N TYR A 1 9.87 11.54 -29.28
CA TYR A 1 9.05 11.78 -28.10
C TYR A 1 8.80 10.46 -27.36
N ARG A 2 9.11 10.45 -26.08
CA ARG A 2 8.96 9.25 -25.25
C ARG A 2 7.89 9.46 -24.20
N ARG A 3 6.89 8.59 -24.21
CA ARG A 3 5.84 8.58 -23.20
C ARG A 3 6.37 8.08 -21.85
N MET A 4 6.10 8.82 -20.80
CA MET A 4 6.43 8.42 -19.44
C MET A 4 5.36 7.47 -18.92
N THR A 5 5.74 6.23 -18.64
CA THR A 5 4.84 5.23 -18.04
C THR A 5 4.99 5.28 -16.54
N LYS A 6 3.89 5.30 -15.82
CA LYS A 6 3.90 5.25 -14.37
C LYS A 6 3.89 3.81 -13.87
N HIS A 7 4.37 3.62 -12.66
CA HIS A 7 4.28 2.36 -11.94
C HIS A 7 3.00 2.39 -11.09
N GLY A 8 2.41 1.23 -10.84
CA GLY A 8 1.27 1.14 -9.93
C GLY A 8 1.74 0.93 -8.49
N LEU A 9 1.10 1.61 -7.55
CA LEU A 9 1.33 1.41 -6.12
C LEU A 9 -0.03 1.23 -5.43
N LEU A 10 -0.31 0.01 -5.00
CA LEU A 10 -1.52 -0.33 -4.28
C LEU A 10 -1.20 -0.40 -2.79
N ILE A 11 -1.66 0.57 -2.02
CA ILE A 11 -1.45 0.62 -0.57
C ILE A 11 -2.61 -0.09 0.10
N ILE A 12 -2.31 -1.14 0.86
CA ILE A 12 -3.31 -2.00 1.50
C ILE A 12 -3.26 -1.77 3.01
N GLY A 13 -4.35 -1.24 3.56
CA GLY A 13 -4.51 -1.07 5.00
C GLY A 13 -5.40 -2.15 5.59
N HIS A 14 -5.38 -2.25 6.93
CA HIS A 14 -6.28 -3.15 7.64
C HIS A 14 -7.74 -2.74 7.48
N GLY A 15 -7.98 -1.45 7.55
CA GLY A 15 -9.31 -0.89 7.63
C GLY A 15 -9.69 -0.57 9.07
N SER A 16 -10.65 0.31 9.24
CA SER A 16 -11.10 0.74 10.56
C SER A 16 -12.54 1.22 10.50
N ARG A 17 -13.29 0.96 11.56
CA ARG A 17 -14.64 1.52 11.74
C ARG A 17 -14.59 3.00 12.06
N LEU A 18 -13.43 3.50 12.50
CA LEU A 18 -13.23 4.91 12.80
C LEU A 18 -12.62 5.62 11.59
N GLU A 19 -13.00 6.86 11.36
CA GLU A 19 -12.49 7.68 10.24
C GLU A 19 -10.97 7.86 10.27
N TYR A 20 -10.36 7.84 11.45
CA TYR A 20 -8.91 8.04 11.59
C TYR A 20 -8.08 7.05 10.78
N GLY A 21 -8.51 5.80 10.68
CA GLY A 21 -7.78 4.78 9.90
C GLY A 21 -7.82 5.09 8.40
N LYS A 22 -8.98 5.51 7.90
CA LYS A 22 -9.15 5.89 6.50
C LYS A 22 -8.38 7.18 6.18
N GLU A 23 -8.43 8.16 7.07
CA GLU A 23 -7.66 9.39 6.93
C GLU A 23 -6.17 9.10 6.87
N LEU A 24 -5.67 8.23 7.74
CA LEU A 24 -4.26 7.89 7.80
C LEU A 24 -3.74 7.34 6.48
N ILE A 25 -4.42 6.35 5.90
CA ILE A 25 -3.97 5.75 4.64
C ILE A 25 -4.05 6.75 3.49
N ASN A 26 -5.10 7.56 3.44
CA ASN A 26 -5.27 8.55 2.40
C ASN A 26 -4.24 9.68 2.51
N GLU A 27 -3.96 10.17 3.70
CA GLU A 27 -2.93 11.19 3.92
C GLU A 27 -1.53 10.64 3.62
N THR A 28 -1.28 9.38 3.96
CA THR A 28 -0.01 8.73 3.62
C THR A 28 0.18 8.64 2.11
N ALA A 29 -0.87 8.24 1.39
CA ALA A 29 -0.85 8.20 -0.08
C ALA A 29 -0.58 9.58 -0.68
N LYS A 30 -1.21 10.62 -0.13
CA LYS A 30 -1.01 11.99 -0.56
C LYS A 30 0.43 12.45 -0.34
N MET A 31 1.02 12.13 0.80
CA MET A 31 2.41 12.47 1.09
C MET A 31 3.38 11.75 0.15
N ILE A 32 3.09 10.51 -0.21
CA ILE A 32 3.89 9.78 -1.20
C ILE A 32 3.79 10.47 -2.57
N ALA A 33 2.59 10.86 -2.97
CA ALA A 33 2.36 11.54 -4.24
C ALA A 33 3.10 12.89 -4.31
N GLU A 34 3.29 13.56 -3.17
CA GLU A 34 4.07 14.80 -3.10
C GLU A 34 5.57 14.56 -3.24
N LYS A 35 6.05 13.37 -2.89
CA LYS A 35 7.49 13.02 -2.96
C LYS A 35 7.92 12.54 -4.34
N THR A 36 7.01 11.96 -5.10
CA THR A 36 7.31 11.39 -6.41
C THR A 36 6.08 11.36 -7.29
N ASP A 37 6.25 11.57 -8.59
CA ASP A 37 5.19 11.44 -9.59
C ASP A 37 5.29 10.14 -10.39
N GLU A 38 6.18 9.22 -9.98
CA GLU A 38 6.43 7.97 -10.70
C GLU A 38 5.30 6.94 -10.53
N TYR A 39 4.45 7.10 -9.52
CA TYR A 39 3.43 6.10 -9.19
C TYR A 39 2.01 6.58 -9.43
N THR A 40 1.18 5.68 -9.95
CA THR A 40 -0.26 5.79 -9.87
C THR A 40 -0.68 5.08 -8.58
N ILE A 41 -1.22 5.81 -7.63
CA ILE A 41 -1.48 5.32 -6.27
C ILE A 41 -2.96 5.05 -6.06
N ILE A 42 -3.28 3.87 -5.57
CA ILE A 42 -4.63 3.51 -5.12
C ILE A 42 -4.52 2.95 -3.71
N THR A 43 -5.40 3.37 -2.83
CA THR A 43 -5.52 2.83 -1.47
C THR A 43 -6.70 1.89 -1.39
N CYS A 44 -6.56 0.85 -0.57
CA CYS A 44 -7.63 -0.10 -0.31
C CYS A 44 -7.49 -0.68 1.10
N SER A 45 -8.50 -1.41 1.54
CA SER A 45 -8.56 -1.93 2.91
C SER A 45 -9.01 -3.38 2.93
N MET A 46 -8.51 -4.13 3.91
CA MET A 46 -8.92 -5.51 4.12
C MET A 46 -10.35 -5.61 4.65
N GLU A 47 -10.72 -4.69 5.53
CA GLU A 47 -12.02 -4.67 6.22
C GLU A 47 -12.56 -3.25 6.36
N PHE A 48 -13.87 -3.13 6.54
CA PHE A 48 -14.64 -1.94 6.96
C PHE A 48 -14.67 -0.77 5.98
N ASN A 49 -13.65 -0.53 5.19
CA ASN A 49 -13.58 0.64 4.30
C ASN A 49 -13.55 0.22 2.84
N GLU A 50 -14.12 1.06 2.00
CA GLU A 50 -14.06 0.92 0.55
C GLU A 50 -13.01 1.87 -0.02
N PRO A 51 -12.34 1.48 -1.12
CA PRO A 51 -12.47 0.18 -1.77
C PRO A 51 -11.80 -0.94 -0.96
N ASN A 52 -12.31 -2.16 -1.10
CA ASN A 52 -11.60 -3.33 -0.58
C ASN A 52 -10.44 -3.67 -1.52
N VAL A 53 -9.66 -4.70 -1.19
CA VAL A 53 -8.46 -5.02 -1.99
C VAL A 53 -8.83 -5.43 -3.41
N GLU A 54 -9.87 -6.23 -3.58
CA GLU A 54 -10.30 -6.67 -4.91
C GLU A 54 -10.80 -5.51 -5.77
N GLU A 55 -11.52 -4.57 -5.17
CA GLU A 55 -11.97 -3.36 -5.85
C GLU A 55 -10.78 -2.46 -6.23
N GLY A 56 -9.80 -2.34 -5.34
CA GLY A 56 -8.55 -1.60 -5.61
C GLY A 56 -7.78 -2.20 -6.77
N LEU A 57 -7.68 -3.53 -6.82
CA LEU A 57 -7.06 -4.23 -7.94
C LEU A 57 -7.81 -3.98 -9.24
N ALA A 58 -9.15 -4.03 -9.20
CA ALA A 58 -9.98 -3.78 -10.38
C ALA A 58 -9.76 -2.36 -10.94
N GLU A 59 -9.65 -1.38 -10.06
CA GLU A 59 -9.33 0.00 -10.48
C GLU A 59 -7.93 0.10 -11.07
N MET A 60 -6.97 -0.57 -10.48
CA MET A 60 -5.59 -0.56 -10.95
C MET A 60 -5.46 -1.17 -12.35
N ARG A 61 -6.28 -2.18 -12.68
CA ARG A 61 -6.27 -2.80 -14.01
C ARG A 61 -6.59 -1.84 -15.14
N LYS A 62 -7.31 -0.76 -14.84
CA LYS A 62 -7.68 0.27 -15.83
C LYS A 62 -6.58 1.30 -16.06
N LYS A 63 -5.50 1.24 -15.30
CA LYS A 63 -4.41 2.23 -15.38
C LYS A 63 -3.34 1.78 -16.36
N ASP A 64 -2.66 2.77 -16.95
CA ASP A 64 -1.52 2.53 -17.83
C ASP A 64 -0.25 2.48 -16.99
N ILE A 65 0.08 1.29 -16.53
CA ILE A 65 1.23 1.05 -15.65
C ILE A 65 2.09 -0.08 -16.21
N ASP A 66 3.37 -0.08 -15.88
CA ASP A 66 4.35 -1.06 -16.35
C ASP A 66 4.64 -2.18 -15.36
N TYR A 67 4.41 -1.94 -14.08
CA TYR A 67 4.40 -2.96 -13.04
C TYR A 67 3.54 -2.48 -11.87
N LEU A 68 3.14 -3.40 -11.02
CA LEU A 68 2.34 -3.10 -9.84
C LEU A 68 3.08 -3.51 -8.57
N VAL A 69 3.23 -2.57 -7.65
CA VAL A 69 3.72 -2.84 -6.30
C VAL A 69 2.51 -2.85 -5.36
N ALA A 70 2.28 -3.96 -4.68
CA ALA A 70 1.31 -4.04 -3.60
C ALA A 70 2.07 -3.91 -2.28
N ILE A 71 1.72 -2.91 -1.47
CA ILE A 71 2.42 -2.65 -0.22
C ILE A 71 1.43 -2.64 0.95
N PRO A 72 1.67 -3.51 1.96
CA PRO A 72 0.83 -3.55 3.14
C PRO A 72 1.24 -2.45 4.13
N MET A 73 0.28 -1.58 4.46
CA MET A 73 0.49 -0.55 5.47
C MET A 73 0.21 -1.13 6.85
N PHE A 74 1.12 -2.00 7.29
CA PHE A 74 1.07 -2.73 8.55
C PHE A 74 2.42 -2.58 9.24
N LEU A 75 2.44 -2.65 10.57
CA LEU A 75 3.70 -2.53 11.32
C LEU A 75 4.57 -3.78 11.17
N ALA A 76 3.97 -4.96 11.22
CA ALA A 76 4.71 -6.21 11.25
C ALA A 76 4.01 -7.28 10.42
N LYS A 77 4.70 -8.41 10.25
CA LYS A 77 4.17 -9.59 9.56
C LYS A 77 3.20 -10.33 10.48
N GLY A 78 1.91 -10.22 10.18
CA GLY A 78 0.85 -10.99 10.82
C GLY A 78 0.13 -11.84 9.79
N ILE A 79 -1.01 -12.41 10.15
CA ILE A 79 -1.76 -13.32 9.27
C ILE A 79 -2.22 -12.65 7.97
N HIS A 80 -2.62 -11.38 8.03
CA HIS A 80 -3.01 -10.66 6.82
C HIS A 80 -1.84 -10.51 5.85
N VAL A 81 -0.67 -10.12 6.35
CA VAL A 81 0.51 -9.87 5.53
C VAL A 81 1.08 -11.17 4.95
N LEU A 82 1.13 -12.23 5.77
CA LEU A 82 1.76 -13.49 5.37
C LEU A 82 0.85 -14.40 4.56
N HIS A 83 -0.45 -14.31 4.75
CA HIS A 83 -1.40 -15.27 4.20
C HIS A 83 -2.50 -14.61 3.37
N ASP A 84 -3.31 -13.74 3.96
CA ASP A 84 -4.55 -13.24 3.33
C ASP A 84 -4.29 -12.36 2.11
N ILE A 85 -3.37 -11.43 2.21
CA ILE A 85 -3.04 -10.52 1.11
C ILE A 85 -2.39 -11.28 -0.06
N PRO A 86 -1.37 -12.13 0.17
CA PRO A 86 -0.83 -12.94 -0.93
C PRO A 86 -1.89 -13.75 -1.67
N GLU A 87 -2.82 -14.36 -0.95
CA GLU A 87 -3.91 -15.13 -1.55
C GLU A 87 -4.76 -14.26 -2.48
N ILE A 88 -5.15 -13.08 -2.05
CA ILE A 88 -5.94 -12.14 -2.88
C ILE A 88 -5.15 -11.70 -4.11
N LEU A 89 -3.83 -11.53 -3.96
CA LEU A 89 -2.96 -11.14 -5.08
C LEU A 89 -2.65 -12.28 -6.05
N GLY A 90 -3.07 -13.50 -5.73
CA GLY A 90 -2.77 -14.68 -6.54
C GLY A 90 -1.35 -15.22 -6.34
N LEU A 91 -0.74 -14.89 -5.21
CA LEU A 91 0.60 -15.35 -4.86
C LEU A 91 0.50 -16.53 -3.90
N SER A 92 1.43 -17.50 -4.06
CA SER A 92 1.59 -18.55 -3.07
C SER A 92 2.29 -18.00 -1.84
N GLU A 93 2.10 -18.67 -0.70
CA GLU A 93 2.76 -18.28 0.53
C GLU A 93 4.28 -18.25 0.35
N GLY A 94 4.90 -17.13 0.75
CA GLY A 94 6.34 -16.93 0.58
C GLY A 94 6.76 -16.40 -0.77
N GLU A 95 5.86 -16.26 -1.72
CA GLU A 95 6.15 -15.62 -3.01
C GLU A 95 5.96 -14.11 -2.92
N PHE A 96 6.89 -13.37 -3.56
CA PHE A 96 6.85 -11.91 -3.58
C PHE A 96 6.73 -11.35 -5.00
N ARG A 97 6.63 -12.21 -6.00
CA ARG A 97 6.49 -11.81 -7.39
C ARG A 97 5.48 -12.67 -8.12
N GLY A 98 4.65 -12.03 -8.93
CA GLY A 98 3.68 -12.70 -9.77
C GLY A 98 3.36 -11.84 -10.98
N GLU A 99 2.21 -12.10 -11.57
CA GLU A 99 1.72 -11.37 -12.72
C GLU A 99 0.41 -10.67 -12.41
N PHE A 100 0.20 -9.53 -13.05
CA PHE A 100 -1.03 -8.77 -12.97
C PHE A 100 -1.54 -8.49 -14.38
N THR A 101 -2.78 -8.86 -14.68
CA THR A 101 -3.36 -8.66 -16.01
C THR A 101 -4.17 -7.37 -16.02
N LEU A 102 -3.76 -6.45 -16.90
CA LEU A 102 -4.47 -5.19 -17.10
C LEU A 102 -5.77 -5.39 -17.89
N ALA A 103 -6.65 -4.40 -17.85
CA ALA A 103 -7.93 -4.46 -18.55
C ALA A 103 -7.78 -4.64 -20.07
N ASP A 104 -6.68 -4.16 -20.64
CA ASP A 104 -6.37 -4.32 -22.07
C ASP A 104 -5.71 -5.67 -22.42
N GLY A 105 -5.54 -6.55 -21.44
CA GLY A 105 -4.97 -7.88 -21.62
C GLY A 105 -3.47 -7.99 -21.44
N ARG A 106 -2.74 -6.87 -21.30
CA ARG A 106 -1.31 -6.91 -21.02
C ARG A 106 -1.05 -7.53 -19.66
N LYS A 107 -0.03 -8.37 -19.58
CA LYS A 107 0.44 -8.95 -18.33
C LYS A 107 1.69 -8.23 -17.91
N ILE A 108 1.67 -7.70 -16.69
CA ILE A 108 2.78 -6.94 -16.12
C ILE A 108 3.24 -7.59 -14.82
N PRO A 109 4.48 -7.32 -14.39
CA PRO A 109 4.94 -7.82 -13.10
C PRO A 109 4.13 -7.26 -11.93
N LEU A 110 3.84 -8.13 -10.96
CA LEU A 110 3.31 -7.78 -9.66
C LEU A 110 4.37 -8.11 -8.62
N VAL A 111 4.71 -7.15 -7.78
CA VAL A 111 5.62 -7.39 -6.66
C VAL A 111 4.93 -7.03 -5.35
N TYR A 112 5.21 -7.83 -4.33
CA TYR A 112 4.62 -7.67 -3.00
C TYR A 112 5.70 -7.18 -2.04
N ALA A 113 5.51 -5.98 -1.51
CA ALA A 113 6.47 -5.35 -0.62
C ALA A 113 6.30 -5.83 0.82
N ASN A 114 7.35 -5.67 1.62
CA ASN A 114 7.29 -5.92 3.05
C ASN A 114 6.46 -4.85 3.77
N PRO A 115 5.88 -5.17 4.93
CA PRO A 115 5.29 -4.16 5.81
C PRO A 115 6.38 -3.23 6.36
N LEU A 116 6.01 -2.26 7.20
CA LEU A 116 6.94 -1.25 7.72
C LEU A 116 8.12 -1.88 8.46
N GLY A 117 7.84 -2.77 9.40
CA GLY A 117 8.89 -3.53 10.09
C GLY A 117 9.83 -2.69 10.95
N SER A 118 10.96 -3.30 11.29
CA SER A 118 12.00 -2.66 12.11
C SER A 118 12.84 -1.73 11.24
N ASP A 119 12.58 -0.45 11.32
CA ASP A 119 13.25 0.56 10.52
C ASP A 119 13.59 1.77 11.38
N PRO A 120 14.79 2.39 11.21
CA PRO A 120 15.15 3.60 11.93
C PRO A 120 14.15 4.75 11.75
N LEU A 121 13.46 4.82 10.62
CA LEU A 121 12.43 5.85 10.38
C LEU A 121 11.24 5.68 11.33
N LEU A 122 10.85 4.43 11.61
CA LEU A 122 9.79 4.17 12.58
C LEU A 122 10.22 4.58 13.99
N ALA A 123 11.46 4.28 14.37
CA ALA A 123 12.01 4.69 15.66
C ALA A 123 12.03 6.22 15.78
N ASN A 124 12.43 6.91 14.72
CA ASN A 124 12.44 8.37 14.69
C ASN A 124 11.05 8.95 14.85
N LEU A 125 10.06 8.37 14.21
CA LEU A 125 8.66 8.81 14.34
C LEU A 125 8.16 8.63 15.78
N MET A 126 8.48 7.51 16.40
CA MET A 126 8.08 7.26 17.80
C MET A 126 8.74 8.23 18.77
N LEU A 127 10.03 8.54 18.57
CA LEU A 127 10.73 9.54 19.38
C LEU A 127 10.11 10.92 19.21
N LYS A 128 9.78 11.30 18.00
CA LYS A 128 9.10 12.57 17.72
C LYS A 128 7.78 12.67 18.49
N ASN A 129 6.99 11.61 18.49
CA ASN A 129 5.71 11.58 19.19
C ASN A 129 5.89 11.63 20.70
N ALA A 130 6.91 10.97 21.23
CA ALA A 130 7.23 11.03 22.66
C ALA A 130 7.64 12.46 23.08
N GLU A 131 8.48 13.11 22.29
CA GLU A 131 8.91 14.49 22.54
C GLU A 131 7.74 15.47 22.48
N THR A 132 6.84 15.28 21.52
CA THR A 132 5.63 16.09 21.41
C THR A 132 4.76 15.93 22.65
N ALA A 133 4.59 14.69 23.14
CA ALA A 133 3.80 14.43 24.35
C ALA A 133 4.39 15.13 25.57
N VAL A 134 5.72 15.08 25.71
CA VAL A 134 6.42 15.78 26.81
C VAL A 134 6.19 17.28 26.71
N ALA A 135 6.36 17.85 25.53
CA ALA A 135 6.20 19.29 25.32
C ALA A 135 4.78 19.77 25.61
N GLN A 136 3.77 18.94 25.34
CA GLN A 136 2.36 19.30 25.54
C GLN A 136 1.86 19.04 26.95
N HIS A 137 2.42 18.07 27.67
CA HIS A 137 1.82 17.58 28.91
C HIS A 137 2.71 17.67 30.17
N LEU A 138 3.96 18.01 30.02
CA LEU A 138 4.89 18.28 31.11
C LEU A 138 5.44 19.72 31.03
#